data_a8d9bd23ccc7129ecfdf1f3bdb8339c2
#
_entry.id   a8d9bd23ccc7129ecfdf1f3bdb8339c2
#
_cell.length_a   1.000
_cell.length_b   1.000
_cell.length_c   1.000
_cell.angle_alpha   90.00
_cell.angle_beta   90.00
_cell.angle_gamma   90.00
#
_symmetry.space_group_name_H-M   'P 1'
#
loop_
_entity.id
_entity.type
_entity.pdbx_description
1 polymer ?
#
loop_
_entity_poly.entity_id
_entity_poly.type
_entity_poly.pdbx_seq_one_letter_code
_entity_poly.pdbx_strand_id
1 'polypeptide(L)'
;MKLTNAQLDRACGALLATAAGDALGAPYEFGPPRGPELEVAMVGGGGFGWEPGEWTDDTSMAVVIAEVASSDVDLREEPALDTIVKRWHQWAQRAKDVGIQTRSVLSQAGQGGITALKAREESARLHKLTGRTAGNGSLMRTAPVALAFLDDEDVLAEAARTVSELTHYDPEAGDACVLWCLAIRNAVLTGELNARIGLRHLEVERRTLWAGRIHQADLMHPAEFTNNGWVAQALQAAWSAISTTPVPQDDPAKGTFRADHLRLALDAAVRGGNDTDTVAAIAGGLLGATYGASAVPAGWRRKLHGWPGLQTRDLVELATRIVKADNQFRDEPFWITPVRHPYDDGVWLGDLAALQSLPPGVDTIVSLCRVNDDDLPSDVEQIDVWLNDDVEPDANPNLDYVLTDTVRLLEQLRSEGRTVLLHCVAGQSRTPTVAALYGARMQGLSGARSLEQITSELPSARPNIALREALARLAP
;
A
#
# COMPACT_ATOMS: atom_id res chain seq x y z
N MET A 1 2.33 19.86 8.65
CA MET A 1 3.77 19.67 8.24
C MET A 1 3.83 19.49 6.72
N LYS A 2 4.83 20.05 5.99
CA LYS A 2 5.00 19.78 4.55
C LYS A 2 5.92 18.56 4.38
N LEU A 3 5.42 17.50 3.75
CA LEU A 3 6.19 16.29 3.48
C LEU A 3 7.11 16.48 2.26
N THR A 4 8.26 15.81 2.27
CA THR A 4 9.09 15.63 1.06
C THR A 4 8.45 14.61 0.11
N ASN A 5 8.92 14.51 -1.14
CA ASN A 5 8.44 13.51 -2.08
C ASN A 5 8.59 12.08 -1.54
N ALA A 6 9.73 11.77 -0.92
CA ALA A 6 9.96 10.46 -0.30
C ALA A 6 9.01 10.19 0.87
N GLN A 7 8.72 11.19 1.70
CA GLN A 7 7.77 11.05 2.80
C GLN A 7 6.33 10.87 2.30
N LEU A 8 5.97 11.56 1.21
CA LEU A 8 4.66 11.40 0.59
C LEU A 8 4.50 10.00 -0.04
N ASP A 9 5.53 9.51 -0.74
CA ASP A 9 5.56 8.15 -1.27
C ASP A 9 5.34 7.13 -0.15
N ARG A 10 6.05 7.29 0.98
CA ARG A 10 5.89 6.43 2.16
C ARG A 10 4.52 6.54 2.83
N ALA A 11 3.95 7.74 2.90
CA ALA A 11 2.60 7.91 3.43
C ALA A 11 1.55 7.19 2.57
N CYS A 12 1.62 7.33 1.24
CA CYS A 12 0.77 6.60 0.31
C CYS A 12 1.01 5.09 0.39
N GLY A 13 2.28 4.69 0.56
CA GLY A 13 2.68 3.30 0.74
C GLY A 13 2.03 2.64 1.95
N ALA A 14 1.87 3.34 3.06
CA ALA A 14 1.25 2.79 4.26
C ALA A 14 -0.17 2.24 4.01
N LEU A 15 -1.00 2.98 3.28
CA LEU A 15 -2.36 2.54 2.97
C LEU A 15 -2.39 1.52 1.84
N LEU A 16 -1.59 1.75 0.79
CA LEU A 16 -1.55 0.88 -0.38
C LEU A 16 -1.00 -0.52 -0.05
N ALA A 17 0.07 -0.60 0.74
CA ALA A 17 0.65 -1.89 1.10
C ALA A 17 -0.14 -2.63 2.19
N THR A 18 -0.95 -1.92 3.03
CA THR A 18 -1.98 -2.56 3.85
C THR A 18 -2.93 -3.36 2.96
N ALA A 19 -3.51 -2.72 1.94
CA ALA A 19 -4.42 -3.38 0.99
C ALA A 19 -3.73 -4.49 0.18
N ALA A 20 -2.46 -4.30 -0.18
CA ALA A 20 -1.71 -5.32 -0.89
C ALA A 20 -1.44 -6.56 -0.03
N GLY A 21 -1.12 -6.37 1.25
CA GLY A 21 -0.94 -7.47 2.21
C GLY A 21 -2.24 -8.23 2.45
N ASP A 22 -3.33 -7.52 2.71
CA ASP A 22 -4.67 -8.03 2.87
C ASP A 22 -5.08 -8.91 1.66
N ALA A 23 -5.13 -8.34 0.46
CA ALA A 23 -5.51 -9.07 -0.76
C ALA A 23 -4.55 -10.23 -1.11
N LEU A 24 -3.28 -10.16 -0.70
CA LEU A 24 -2.33 -11.26 -0.87
C LEU A 24 -2.62 -12.40 0.10
N GLY A 25 -3.00 -12.09 1.33
CA GLY A 25 -3.31 -13.08 2.38
C GLY A 25 -4.68 -13.73 2.25
N ALA A 26 -5.69 -13.00 1.75
CA ALA A 26 -7.09 -13.41 1.68
C ALA A 26 -7.37 -14.83 1.12
N PRO A 27 -6.68 -15.29 0.05
CA PRO A 27 -6.89 -16.66 -0.46
C PRO A 27 -6.45 -17.77 0.49
N TYR A 28 -5.61 -17.45 1.47
CA TYR A 28 -4.90 -18.44 2.31
C TYR A 28 -5.36 -18.44 3.77
N GLU A 29 -6.26 -17.54 4.12
CA GLU A 29 -6.83 -17.38 5.48
C GLU A 29 -7.40 -18.70 6.02
N PHE A 30 -7.20 -18.94 7.31
CA PHE A 30 -7.53 -20.17 8.05
C PHE A 30 -6.77 -21.43 7.57
N GLY A 31 -5.79 -21.26 6.68
CA GLY A 31 -4.95 -22.36 6.21
C GLY A 31 -3.75 -22.59 7.13
N PRO A 32 -3.09 -23.76 7.02
CA PRO A 32 -1.83 -24.04 7.73
C PRO A 32 -0.66 -23.20 7.17
N PRO A 33 0.46 -23.10 7.89
CA PRO A 33 1.69 -22.53 7.36
C PRO A 33 2.11 -23.15 6.03
N ARG A 34 2.67 -22.33 5.11
CA ARG A 34 2.99 -22.73 3.73
C ARG A 34 4.50 -22.85 3.54
N GLY A 35 4.93 -23.95 2.93
CA GLY A 35 6.33 -24.15 2.55
C GLY A 35 6.78 -23.27 1.39
N PRO A 36 8.11 -23.14 1.19
CA PRO A 36 8.68 -22.29 0.14
C PRO A 36 8.36 -22.76 -1.29
N GLU A 37 7.99 -24.02 -1.46
CA GLU A 37 7.63 -24.62 -2.74
C GLU A 37 6.25 -24.21 -3.28
N LEU A 38 5.39 -23.63 -2.42
CA LEU A 38 4.07 -23.15 -2.79
C LEU A 38 4.13 -21.65 -3.06
N GLU A 39 3.66 -21.25 -4.23
CA GLU A 39 3.58 -19.82 -4.58
C GLU A 39 2.55 -19.09 -3.71
N VAL A 40 2.88 -17.87 -3.31
CA VAL A 40 1.96 -16.91 -2.68
C VAL A 40 1.66 -15.82 -3.69
N ALA A 41 0.40 -15.71 -4.09
CA ALA A 41 -0.05 -14.74 -5.09
C ALA A 41 -1.51 -14.32 -4.84
N MET A 42 -1.92 -13.19 -5.39
CA MET A 42 -3.30 -12.69 -5.35
C MET A 42 -4.18 -13.49 -6.33
N VAL A 43 -4.52 -14.71 -5.95
CA VAL A 43 -5.29 -15.65 -6.82
C VAL A 43 -6.78 -15.62 -6.56
N GLY A 44 -7.23 -14.95 -5.50
CA GLY A 44 -8.62 -14.97 -5.05
C GLY A 44 -9.05 -16.32 -4.48
N GLY A 45 -10.33 -16.50 -4.20
CA GLY A 45 -10.88 -17.72 -3.60
C GLY A 45 -10.95 -17.64 -2.07
N GLY A 46 -10.34 -18.61 -1.38
CA GLY A 46 -10.43 -18.69 0.07
C GLY A 46 -11.82 -19.03 0.60
N GLY A 47 -12.02 -18.87 1.92
CA GLY A 47 -13.27 -19.22 2.61
C GLY A 47 -14.49 -18.39 2.18
N PHE A 48 -14.25 -17.15 1.70
CA PHE A 48 -15.31 -16.18 1.37
C PHE A 48 -15.46 -15.92 -0.14
N GLY A 49 -14.65 -16.57 -1.00
CA GLY A 49 -14.75 -16.44 -2.45
C GLY A 49 -14.33 -15.05 -2.96
N TRP A 50 -13.20 -14.56 -2.47
CA TRP A 50 -12.61 -13.29 -2.90
C TRP A 50 -12.24 -13.30 -4.39
N GLU A 51 -12.33 -12.16 -5.05
CA GLU A 51 -11.77 -12.00 -6.40
C GLU A 51 -10.24 -11.83 -6.34
N PRO A 52 -9.50 -12.13 -7.43
CA PRO A 52 -8.05 -11.90 -7.46
C PRO A 52 -7.69 -10.43 -7.25
N GLY A 53 -7.07 -10.10 -6.12
CA GLY A 53 -6.71 -8.73 -5.74
C GLY A 53 -7.77 -7.99 -4.93
N GLU A 54 -8.90 -8.63 -4.62
CA GLU A 54 -9.92 -8.07 -3.73
C GLU A 54 -9.42 -8.10 -2.27
N TRP A 55 -9.46 -6.94 -1.60
CA TRP A 55 -9.17 -6.84 -0.17
C TRP A 55 -10.39 -7.17 0.69
N THR A 56 -10.16 -7.53 1.95
CA THR A 56 -11.15 -8.03 2.91
C THR A 56 -11.66 -6.93 3.85
N ASP A 57 -12.11 -7.32 5.05
CA ASP A 57 -12.55 -6.40 6.08
C ASP A 57 -11.43 -5.52 6.64
N ASP A 58 -10.18 -5.98 6.63
CA ASP A 58 -9.00 -5.21 7.06
C ASP A 58 -8.95 -3.86 6.37
N THR A 59 -8.84 -3.88 5.05
CA THR A 59 -8.76 -2.66 4.25
C THR A 59 -10.10 -1.95 4.16
N SER A 60 -11.21 -2.67 4.06
CA SER A 60 -12.56 -2.05 4.02
C SER A 60 -12.82 -1.19 5.25
N MET A 61 -12.41 -1.64 6.45
CA MET A 61 -12.53 -0.85 7.67
C MET A 61 -11.50 0.29 7.74
N ALA A 62 -10.28 0.07 7.24
CA ALA A 62 -9.26 1.11 7.14
C ALA A 62 -9.67 2.24 6.18
N VAL A 63 -10.29 1.92 5.04
CA VAL A 63 -10.82 2.89 4.07
C VAL A 63 -11.81 3.84 4.73
N VAL A 64 -12.72 3.36 5.58
CA VAL A 64 -13.67 4.23 6.30
C VAL A 64 -12.93 5.24 7.18
N ILE A 65 -11.90 4.81 7.90
CA ILE A 65 -11.09 5.74 8.71
C ILE A 65 -10.38 6.75 7.80
N ALA A 66 -9.80 6.27 6.69
CA ALA A 66 -9.07 7.12 5.73
C ALA A 66 -9.97 8.19 5.12
N GLU A 67 -11.18 7.84 4.70
CA GLU A 67 -12.16 8.78 4.13
C GLU A 67 -12.59 9.84 5.15
N VAL A 68 -12.80 9.47 6.42
CA VAL A 68 -13.11 10.44 7.48
C VAL A 68 -11.90 11.33 7.76
N ALA A 69 -10.71 10.76 7.91
CA ALA A 69 -9.48 11.53 8.13
C ALA A 69 -9.16 12.49 6.96
N SER A 70 -9.47 12.11 5.72
CA SER A 70 -9.26 12.94 4.53
C SER A 70 -10.15 14.19 4.47
N SER A 71 -11.17 14.28 5.33
CA SER A 71 -12.09 15.42 5.43
C SER A 71 -11.63 16.49 6.42
N ASP A 72 -10.37 16.46 6.84
CA ASP A 72 -9.75 17.44 7.75
C ASP A 72 -10.43 17.54 9.12
N VAL A 73 -10.86 16.39 9.65
CA VAL A 73 -11.48 16.28 10.98
C VAL A 73 -10.55 15.57 11.94
N ASP A 74 -10.64 15.90 13.23
CA ASP A 74 -9.89 15.20 14.27
C ASP A 74 -10.59 13.86 14.59
N LEU A 75 -9.87 12.76 14.39
CA LEU A 75 -10.38 11.41 14.67
C LEU A 75 -10.64 11.12 16.16
N ARG A 76 -10.33 12.04 17.07
CA ARG A 76 -10.67 11.95 18.50
C ARG A 76 -12.05 12.52 18.81
N GLU A 77 -12.60 13.33 17.90
CA GLU A 77 -13.88 14.01 18.12
C GLU A 77 -15.07 13.08 17.86
N GLU A 78 -16.10 13.17 18.71
CA GLU A 78 -17.32 12.35 18.61
C GLU A 78 -17.98 12.38 17.21
N PRO A 79 -18.09 13.52 16.48
CA PRO A 79 -18.70 13.53 15.15
C PRO A 79 -17.94 12.69 14.12
N ALA A 80 -16.59 12.67 14.19
CA ALA A 80 -15.76 11.86 13.34
C ALA A 80 -15.93 10.37 13.68
N LEU A 81 -15.85 10.03 14.96
CA LEU A 81 -16.05 8.67 15.46
C LEU A 81 -17.45 8.14 15.16
N ASP A 82 -18.49 8.98 15.29
CA ASP A 82 -19.87 8.67 14.91
C ASP A 82 -19.99 8.31 13.43
N THR A 83 -19.29 9.06 12.59
CA THR A 83 -19.27 8.81 11.14
C THR A 83 -18.58 7.47 10.83
N ILE A 84 -17.48 7.18 11.48
CA ILE A 84 -16.75 5.90 11.33
C ILE A 84 -17.66 4.72 11.72
N VAL A 85 -18.25 4.73 12.91
CA VAL A 85 -19.06 3.59 13.35
C VAL A 85 -20.34 3.42 12.54
N LYS A 86 -20.97 4.51 12.08
CA LYS A 86 -22.14 4.46 11.20
C LYS A 86 -21.79 3.78 9.86
N ARG A 87 -20.66 4.12 9.27
CA ARG A 87 -20.21 3.52 8.00
C ARG A 87 -19.79 2.08 8.17
N TRP A 88 -19.06 1.73 9.24
CA TRP A 88 -18.76 0.33 9.57
C TRP A 88 -20.02 -0.49 9.79
N HIS A 89 -21.01 0.06 10.49
CA HIS A 89 -22.29 -0.63 10.70
C HIS A 89 -23.05 -0.87 9.39
N GLN A 90 -23.06 0.11 8.47
CA GLN A 90 -23.68 -0.03 7.14
C GLN A 90 -22.94 -1.06 6.28
N TRP A 91 -21.62 -1.01 6.25
CA TRP A 91 -20.76 -1.95 5.53
C TRP A 91 -20.98 -3.39 6.04
N ALA A 92 -20.99 -3.60 7.35
CA ALA A 92 -21.13 -4.90 7.98
C ALA A 92 -22.46 -5.62 7.67
N GLN A 93 -23.49 -4.89 7.18
CA GLN A 93 -24.75 -5.51 6.75
C GLN A 93 -24.63 -6.31 5.44
N ARG A 94 -23.59 -6.06 4.63
CA ARG A 94 -23.43 -6.60 3.29
C ARG A 94 -22.05 -7.22 3.04
N ALA A 95 -21.12 -7.04 3.98
CA ALA A 95 -19.77 -7.55 3.87
C ALA A 95 -19.75 -9.08 3.81
N LYS A 96 -18.87 -9.64 2.97
CA LYS A 96 -18.63 -11.09 2.85
C LYS A 96 -18.09 -11.64 4.17
N ASP A 97 -17.16 -10.89 4.78
CA ASP A 97 -16.59 -11.19 6.08
C ASP A 97 -16.69 -9.98 7.02
N VAL A 98 -16.84 -10.26 8.31
CA VAL A 98 -16.74 -9.30 9.40
C VAL A 98 -16.30 -10.06 10.65
N GLY A 99 -15.19 -9.69 11.24
CA GLY A 99 -14.67 -10.30 12.45
C GLY A 99 -15.73 -10.44 13.55
N ILE A 100 -15.76 -11.57 14.23
CA ILE A 100 -16.81 -11.96 15.20
C ILE A 100 -17.06 -10.87 16.26
N GLN A 101 -15.99 -10.32 16.85
CA GLN A 101 -16.06 -9.26 17.87
C GLN A 101 -16.64 -7.97 17.28
N THR A 102 -16.13 -7.53 16.13
CA THR A 102 -16.61 -6.34 15.40
C THR A 102 -18.10 -6.45 15.09
N ARG A 103 -18.53 -7.60 14.55
CA ARG A 103 -19.94 -7.88 14.25
C ARG A 103 -20.81 -7.81 15.51
N SER A 104 -20.35 -8.40 16.61
CA SER A 104 -21.07 -8.39 17.88
C SER A 104 -21.28 -6.96 18.40
N VAL A 105 -20.21 -6.15 18.45
CA VAL A 105 -20.30 -4.77 18.95
C VAL A 105 -21.19 -3.91 18.04
N LEU A 106 -20.95 -3.93 16.72
CA LEU A 106 -21.71 -3.09 15.78
C LEU A 106 -23.20 -3.45 15.73
N SER A 107 -23.54 -4.74 15.83
CA SER A 107 -24.94 -5.19 15.84
C SER A 107 -25.68 -4.73 17.10
N GLN A 108 -25.08 -4.86 18.29
CA GLN A 108 -25.68 -4.45 19.53
C GLN A 108 -25.79 -2.92 19.65
N ALA A 109 -24.71 -2.21 19.35
CA ALA A 109 -24.68 -0.74 19.37
C ALA A 109 -25.64 -0.13 18.31
N GLY A 110 -25.90 -0.84 17.22
CA GLY A 110 -26.79 -0.41 16.13
C GLY A 110 -28.28 -0.41 16.48
N GLN A 111 -28.69 -1.04 17.58
CA GLN A 111 -30.09 -1.08 17.99
C GLN A 111 -30.58 0.33 18.35
N GLY A 112 -31.55 0.83 17.58
CA GLY A 112 -32.08 2.20 17.74
C GLY A 112 -31.15 3.33 17.28
N GLY A 113 -30.18 3.03 16.40
CA GLY A 113 -29.22 3.96 15.81
C GLY A 113 -27.87 3.92 16.53
N ILE A 114 -26.79 3.76 15.74
CA ILE A 114 -25.42 3.64 16.23
C ILE A 114 -24.78 5.02 16.44
N THR A 115 -24.02 5.14 17.54
CA THR A 115 -23.11 6.26 17.82
C THR A 115 -21.77 5.72 18.35
N ALA A 116 -20.71 6.51 18.33
CA ALA A 116 -19.41 6.14 18.87
C ALA A 116 -19.50 5.82 20.37
N LEU A 117 -20.26 6.61 21.12
CA LEU A 117 -20.52 6.34 22.54
C LEU A 117 -21.12 4.94 22.74
N LYS A 118 -22.20 4.60 22.03
CA LYS A 118 -22.83 3.26 22.13
C LYS A 118 -21.88 2.14 21.73
N ALA A 119 -21.06 2.36 20.68
CA ALA A 119 -20.09 1.36 20.24
C ALA A 119 -19.03 1.09 21.33
N ARG A 120 -18.48 2.15 21.95
CA ARG A 120 -17.54 2.03 23.08
C ARG A 120 -18.20 1.37 24.30
N GLU A 121 -19.41 1.74 24.66
CA GLU A 121 -20.16 1.12 25.77
C GLU A 121 -20.38 -0.38 25.55
N GLU A 122 -20.75 -0.80 24.32
CA GLU A 122 -20.91 -2.22 23.97
C GLU A 122 -19.59 -2.96 23.91
N SER A 123 -18.53 -2.33 23.40
CA SER A 123 -17.17 -2.88 23.41
C SER A 123 -16.68 -3.11 24.85
N ALA A 124 -16.85 -2.13 25.73
CA ALA A 124 -16.51 -2.22 27.14
C ALA A 124 -17.37 -3.27 27.87
N ARG A 125 -18.68 -3.34 27.55
CA ARG A 125 -19.59 -4.36 28.11
C ARG A 125 -19.16 -5.76 27.72
N LEU A 126 -18.84 -5.97 26.45
CA LEU A 126 -18.34 -7.26 25.94
C LEU A 126 -17.05 -7.67 26.64
N HIS A 127 -16.11 -6.73 26.80
CA HIS A 127 -14.86 -6.96 27.52
C HIS A 127 -15.10 -7.37 28.97
N LYS A 128 -15.97 -6.64 29.70
CA LYS A 128 -16.31 -6.93 31.08
C LYS A 128 -16.97 -8.30 31.25
N LEU A 129 -17.76 -8.74 30.27
CA LEU A 129 -18.46 -10.02 30.33
C LEU A 129 -17.57 -11.21 30.01
N THR A 130 -16.63 -11.07 29.07
CA THR A 130 -15.89 -12.19 28.50
C THR A 130 -14.42 -12.21 28.91
N GLY A 131 -13.81 -11.06 29.18
CA GLY A 131 -12.36 -10.92 29.39
C GLY A 131 -11.49 -11.39 28.20
N ARG A 132 -12.09 -11.56 27.02
CA ARG A 132 -11.45 -12.10 25.81
C ARG A 132 -11.82 -11.25 24.60
N THR A 133 -11.34 -10.00 24.58
CA THR A 133 -11.67 -9.00 23.56
C THR A 133 -10.42 -8.35 22.94
N ALA A 134 -9.28 -9.00 23.08
CA ALA A 134 -8.02 -8.61 22.48
C ALA A 134 -7.85 -9.23 21.06
N GLY A 135 -8.90 -9.18 20.23
CA GLY A 135 -8.79 -9.55 18.81
C GLY A 135 -7.91 -8.57 18.04
N ASN A 136 -7.42 -8.99 16.89
CA ASN A 136 -6.54 -8.19 16.02
C ASN A 136 -7.28 -7.15 15.14
N GLY A 137 -8.62 -7.19 15.11
CA GLY A 137 -9.46 -6.40 14.20
C GLY A 137 -9.39 -4.88 14.37
N SER A 138 -8.80 -4.34 15.45
CA SER A 138 -8.48 -2.90 15.51
C SER A 138 -7.09 -2.59 14.97
N LEU A 139 -6.14 -3.51 15.10
CA LEU A 139 -4.76 -3.31 14.66
C LEU A 139 -4.65 -3.33 13.13
N MET A 140 -5.37 -4.24 12.47
CA MET A 140 -5.37 -4.43 11.02
C MET A 140 -5.73 -3.16 10.24
N ARG A 141 -6.59 -2.30 10.80
CA ARG A 141 -7.18 -1.11 10.17
C ARG A 141 -6.55 0.22 10.62
N THR A 142 -5.44 0.19 11.40
CA THR A 142 -4.94 1.36 12.12
C THR A 142 -4.04 2.30 11.30
N ALA A 143 -3.55 1.86 10.11
CA ALA A 143 -2.62 2.65 9.30
C ALA A 143 -3.10 4.08 8.95
N PRO A 144 -4.39 4.34 8.60
CA PRO A 144 -4.86 5.70 8.34
C PRO A 144 -4.81 6.62 9.57
N VAL A 145 -4.95 6.06 10.78
CA VAL A 145 -4.82 6.85 12.03
C VAL A 145 -3.42 7.41 12.16
N ALA A 146 -2.39 6.60 11.81
CA ALA A 146 -1.00 7.05 11.83
C ALA A 146 -0.77 8.23 10.88
N LEU A 147 -1.37 8.20 9.69
CA LEU A 147 -1.24 9.27 8.69
C LEU A 147 -1.91 10.58 9.12
N ALA A 148 -3.00 10.50 9.88
CA ALA A 148 -3.76 11.68 10.31
C ALA A 148 -3.00 12.56 11.34
N PHE A 149 -2.01 12.01 12.04
CA PHE A 149 -1.31 12.69 13.14
C PHE A 149 0.21 12.55 13.05
N LEU A 150 0.78 12.80 11.86
CA LEU A 150 2.23 12.69 11.64
C LEU A 150 3.05 13.71 12.43
N ASP A 151 2.49 14.83 12.86
CA ASP A 151 3.16 15.94 13.53
C ASP A 151 3.16 15.83 15.06
N ASP A 152 2.31 14.99 15.66
CA ASP A 152 2.20 14.88 17.13
C ASP A 152 2.04 13.42 17.59
N GLU A 153 3.03 12.91 18.33
CA GLU A 153 3.06 11.51 18.80
C GLU A 153 2.08 11.25 19.95
N ASP A 154 1.87 12.22 20.84
CA ASP A 154 0.97 12.07 21.99
C ASP A 154 -0.49 12.05 21.50
N VAL A 155 -0.81 12.97 20.59
CA VAL A 155 -2.11 13.02 19.91
C VAL A 155 -2.36 11.73 19.13
N LEU A 156 -1.36 11.23 18.41
CA LEU A 156 -1.46 9.97 17.68
C LEU A 156 -1.73 8.78 18.61
N ALA A 157 -1.03 8.69 19.73
CA ALA A 157 -1.21 7.62 20.70
C ALA A 157 -2.63 7.62 21.29
N GLU A 158 -3.17 8.80 21.60
CA GLU A 158 -4.55 8.99 22.04
C GLU A 158 -5.55 8.55 20.97
N ALA A 159 -5.40 9.03 19.74
CA ALA A 159 -6.28 8.72 18.62
C ALA A 159 -6.29 7.22 18.29
N ALA A 160 -5.12 6.56 18.27
CA ALA A 160 -5.00 5.14 18.01
C ALA A 160 -5.78 4.30 19.04
N ARG A 161 -5.70 4.68 20.31
CA ARG A 161 -6.45 4.03 21.41
C ARG A 161 -7.94 4.27 21.27
N THR A 162 -8.35 5.50 21.05
CA THR A 162 -9.75 5.92 20.91
C THR A 162 -10.45 5.19 19.76
N VAL A 163 -9.82 5.11 18.60
CA VAL A 163 -10.38 4.40 17.43
C VAL A 163 -10.42 2.88 17.66
N SER A 164 -9.42 2.31 18.34
CA SER A 164 -9.43 0.89 18.72
C SER A 164 -10.62 0.55 19.61
N GLU A 165 -10.88 1.36 20.63
CA GLU A 165 -11.94 1.14 21.65
C GLU A 165 -13.35 1.15 21.08
N LEU A 166 -13.58 1.68 19.89
CA LEU A 166 -14.88 1.62 19.22
C LEU A 166 -15.42 0.18 19.07
N THR A 167 -14.52 -0.81 18.99
CA THR A 167 -14.89 -2.23 18.88
C THR A 167 -14.03 -3.16 19.72
N HIS A 168 -12.83 -2.71 20.16
CA HIS A 168 -11.84 -3.52 20.87
C HIS A 168 -11.35 -2.77 22.11
N TYR A 169 -12.12 -2.92 23.21
CA TYR A 169 -11.88 -2.20 24.46
C TYR A 169 -10.73 -2.79 25.30
N ASP A 170 -10.23 -3.97 24.93
CA ASP A 170 -9.13 -4.59 25.64
C ASP A 170 -7.87 -3.70 25.58
N PRO A 171 -7.22 -3.43 26.73
CA PRO A 171 -6.00 -2.63 26.75
C PRO A 171 -4.87 -3.12 25.82
N GLU A 172 -4.78 -4.45 25.58
CA GLU A 172 -3.78 -4.99 24.65
C GLU A 172 -4.04 -4.55 23.20
N ALA A 173 -5.31 -4.47 22.79
CA ALA A 173 -5.68 -3.99 21.46
C ALA A 173 -5.31 -2.50 21.28
N GLY A 174 -5.62 -1.67 22.28
CA GLY A 174 -5.23 -0.25 22.29
C GLY A 174 -3.72 -0.05 22.24
N ASP A 175 -2.97 -0.82 23.04
CA ASP A 175 -1.50 -0.72 23.06
C ASP A 175 -0.88 -1.14 21.73
N ALA A 176 -1.36 -2.23 21.13
CA ALA A 176 -0.88 -2.67 19.82
C ALA A 176 -1.10 -1.59 18.75
N CYS A 177 -2.27 -0.95 18.73
CA CYS A 177 -2.55 0.16 17.83
C CYS A 177 -1.63 1.36 18.06
N VAL A 178 -1.36 1.73 19.32
CA VAL A 178 -0.40 2.80 19.68
C VAL A 178 1.00 2.47 19.16
N LEU A 179 1.49 1.26 19.44
CA LEU A 179 2.82 0.81 19.01
C LEU A 179 2.95 0.86 17.49
N TRP A 180 1.94 0.34 16.79
CA TRP A 180 2.01 0.22 15.34
C TRP A 180 1.83 1.56 14.63
N CYS A 181 0.92 2.42 15.10
CA CYS A 181 0.77 3.78 14.60
C CYS A 181 2.04 4.60 14.72
N LEU A 182 2.72 4.53 15.88
CA LEU A 182 3.98 5.24 16.09
C LEU A 182 5.13 4.66 15.26
N ALA A 183 5.14 3.34 15.02
CA ALA A 183 6.08 2.71 14.10
C ALA A 183 5.85 3.17 12.65
N ILE A 184 4.59 3.19 12.18
CA ILE A 184 4.21 3.71 10.85
C ILE A 184 4.59 5.18 10.71
N ARG A 185 4.26 6.04 11.69
CA ARG A 185 4.65 7.44 11.70
C ARG A 185 6.16 7.61 11.56
N ASN A 186 6.94 6.89 12.39
CA ASN A 186 8.40 6.94 12.31
C ASN A 186 8.88 6.54 10.92
N ALA A 187 8.35 5.45 10.36
CA ALA A 187 8.74 4.96 9.05
C ALA A 187 8.39 5.96 7.93
N VAL A 188 7.21 6.60 7.97
CA VAL A 188 6.84 7.66 7.01
C VAL A 188 7.85 8.82 7.07
N LEU A 189 8.23 9.26 8.25
CA LEU A 189 9.10 10.41 8.42
C LEU A 189 10.58 10.12 8.13
N THR A 190 11.07 8.93 8.46
CA THR A 190 12.50 8.59 8.42
C THR A 190 12.88 7.50 7.42
N GLY A 191 11.94 6.63 7.01
CA GLY A 191 12.21 5.40 6.26
C GLY A 191 12.79 4.26 7.11
N GLU A 192 12.74 4.35 8.44
CA GLU A 192 13.33 3.37 9.36
C GLU A 192 12.27 2.46 10.00
N LEU A 193 12.54 1.16 10.00
CA LEU A 193 11.74 0.14 10.69
C LEU A 193 12.06 0.13 12.19
N ASN A 194 11.08 0.45 13.04
CA ASN A 194 11.27 0.43 14.48
C ASN A 194 9.96 0.15 15.24
N ALA A 195 9.67 -1.12 15.53
CA ALA A 195 8.48 -1.51 16.30
C ALA A 195 8.53 -1.08 17.77
N ARG A 196 9.69 -0.62 18.27
CA ARG A 196 9.88 -0.24 19.69
C ARG A 196 9.66 1.25 19.95
N ILE A 197 9.53 2.06 18.90
CA ILE A 197 9.46 3.52 19.03
C ILE A 197 8.30 3.97 19.93
N GLY A 198 7.17 3.25 19.88
CA GLY A 198 5.97 3.53 20.67
C GLY A 198 5.99 3.08 22.13
N LEU A 199 6.99 2.30 22.55
CA LEU A 199 7.02 1.75 23.92
C LEU A 199 6.94 2.80 25.02
N ARG A 200 7.49 4.00 24.79
CA ARG A 200 7.45 5.11 25.75
C ARG A 200 6.07 5.65 26.08
N HIS A 201 5.08 5.43 25.19
CA HIS A 201 3.69 5.85 25.35
C HIS A 201 2.82 4.82 26.09
N LEU A 202 3.41 3.72 26.54
CA LEU A 202 2.74 2.71 27.35
C LEU A 202 3.09 2.83 28.82
N GLU A 203 2.18 2.41 29.70
CA GLU A 203 2.43 2.24 31.13
C GLU A 203 3.62 1.30 31.39
N VAL A 204 4.34 1.48 32.50
CA VAL A 204 5.63 0.83 32.75
C VAL A 204 5.56 -0.69 32.66
N GLU A 205 4.54 -1.32 33.29
CA GLU A 205 4.34 -2.76 33.30
C GLU A 205 4.04 -3.28 31.90
N ARG A 206 3.20 -2.57 31.16
CA ARG A 206 2.82 -2.91 29.80
C ARG A 206 3.99 -2.71 28.81
N ARG A 207 4.80 -1.67 29.02
CA ARG A 207 6.03 -1.42 28.27
C ARG A 207 6.99 -2.61 28.33
N THR A 208 7.20 -3.16 29.54
CA THR A 208 8.07 -4.33 29.74
C THR A 208 7.51 -5.55 29.02
N LEU A 209 6.21 -5.80 29.13
CA LEU A 209 5.53 -6.89 28.45
C LEU A 209 5.69 -6.81 26.92
N TRP A 210 5.38 -5.65 26.33
CA TRP A 210 5.46 -5.45 24.89
C TRP A 210 6.90 -5.47 24.35
N ALA A 211 7.86 -4.93 25.11
CA ALA A 211 9.27 -5.05 24.76
C ALA A 211 9.73 -6.50 24.68
N GLY A 212 9.27 -7.36 25.59
CA GLY A 212 9.52 -8.80 25.57
C GLY A 212 8.89 -9.50 24.37
N ARG A 213 7.63 -9.16 24.04
CA ARG A 213 6.90 -9.70 22.87
C ARG A 213 7.58 -9.32 21.55
N ILE A 214 7.98 -8.05 21.40
CA ILE A 214 8.71 -7.60 20.21
C ILE A 214 10.07 -8.29 20.10
N HIS A 215 10.78 -8.45 21.22
CA HIS A 215 12.05 -9.19 21.22
C HIS A 215 11.87 -10.67 20.83
N GLN A 216 10.81 -11.31 21.29
CA GLN A 216 10.47 -12.67 20.86
C GLN A 216 10.25 -12.74 19.35
N ALA A 217 9.53 -11.78 18.78
CA ALA A 217 9.26 -11.70 17.34
C ALA A 217 10.52 -11.44 16.49
N ASP A 218 11.57 -10.80 17.03
CA ASP A 218 12.86 -10.67 16.33
C ASP A 218 13.56 -12.02 16.12
N LEU A 219 13.24 -13.03 16.93
CA LEU A 219 13.96 -14.30 16.98
C LEU A 219 13.17 -15.48 16.41
N MET A 220 11.85 -15.38 16.35
CA MET A 220 10.96 -16.47 15.96
C MET A 220 10.47 -16.27 14.53
N HIS A 221 10.16 -17.37 13.84
CA HIS A 221 9.54 -17.32 12.50
C HIS A 221 8.04 -16.99 12.60
N PRO A 222 7.43 -16.29 11.61
CA PRO A 222 6.00 -15.95 11.64
C PRO A 222 5.06 -17.12 11.93
N ALA A 223 5.36 -18.30 11.41
CA ALA A 223 4.58 -19.53 11.60
C ALA A 223 4.53 -20.04 13.05
N GLU A 224 5.38 -19.52 13.94
CA GLU A 224 5.37 -19.89 15.35
C GLU A 224 4.32 -19.15 16.17
N PHE A 225 3.73 -18.07 15.60
CA PHE A 225 2.65 -17.29 16.22
C PHE A 225 1.28 -17.82 15.76
N THR A 226 0.93 -19.01 16.27
CA THR A 226 -0.22 -19.79 15.78
C THR A 226 -1.59 -19.25 16.20
N ASN A 227 -1.66 -18.37 17.21
CA ASN A 227 -2.89 -17.72 17.65
C ASN A 227 -2.92 -16.25 17.20
N ASN A 228 -2.68 -16.01 15.91
CA ASN A 228 -2.54 -14.67 15.33
C ASN A 228 -3.88 -13.92 15.11
N GLY A 229 -5.02 -14.54 15.43
CA GLY A 229 -6.28 -13.83 15.68
C GLY A 229 -6.29 -13.01 16.99
N TRP A 230 -5.35 -13.30 17.93
CA TRP A 230 -5.07 -12.47 19.08
C TRP A 230 -4.10 -11.34 18.72
N VAL A 231 -4.45 -10.10 19.07
CA VAL A 231 -3.74 -8.89 18.68
C VAL A 231 -2.23 -8.92 18.98
N ALA A 232 -1.84 -9.52 20.12
CA ALA A 232 -0.43 -9.61 20.47
C ALA A 232 0.34 -10.54 19.52
N GLN A 233 -0.21 -11.71 19.19
CA GLN A 233 0.42 -12.60 18.23
C GLN A 233 0.30 -12.13 16.78
N ALA A 234 -0.76 -11.36 16.43
CA ALA A 234 -0.83 -10.70 15.13
C ALA A 234 0.31 -9.68 14.95
N LEU A 235 0.54 -8.81 15.94
CA LEU A 235 1.66 -7.87 15.91
C LEU A 235 3.00 -8.59 15.87
N GLN A 236 3.16 -9.67 16.66
CA GLN A 236 4.39 -10.47 16.70
C GLN A 236 4.64 -11.15 15.34
N ALA A 237 3.62 -11.76 14.74
CA ALA A 237 3.74 -12.43 13.43
C ALA A 237 4.10 -11.41 12.34
N ALA A 238 3.43 -10.24 12.30
CA ALA A 238 3.72 -9.17 11.37
C ALA A 238 5.16 -8.62 11.54
N TRP A 239 5.57 -8.33 12.78
CA TRP A 239 6.94 -7.87 13.05
C TRP A 239 7.99 -8.95 12.77
N SER A 240 7.72 -10.20 13.09
CA SER A 240 8.58 -11.32 12.76
C SER A 240 8.80 -11.44 11.26
N ALA A 241 7.73 -11.40 10.45
CA ALA A 241 7.82 -11.43 9.00
C ALA A 241 8.71 -10.30 8.45
N ILE A 242 8.63 -9.11 9.04
CA ILE A 242 9.45 -7.95 8.65
C ILE A 242 10.91 -8.14 9.09
N SER A 243 11.13 -8.45 10.36
CA SER A 243 12.47 -8.42 10.98
C SER A 243 13.34 -9.64 10.65
N THR A 244 12.72 -10.79 10.37
CA THR A 244 13.46 -12.02 10.04
C THR A 244 13.65 -12.23 8.55
N THR A 245 12.93 -11.51 7.68
CA THR A 245 13.16 -11.51 6.24
C THR A 245 14.40 -10.66 5.91
N PRO A 246 15.43 -11.23 5.25
CA PRO A 246 16.61 -10.46 4.89
C PRO A 246 16.28 -9.32 3.91
N VAL A 247 16.79 -8.12 4.22
CA VAL A 247 16.69 -6.97 3.32
C VAL A 247 17.69 -7.16 2.16
N PRO A 248 17.23 -7.28 0.90
CA PRO A 248 18.12 -7.36 -0.24
C PRO A 248 19.01 -6.12 -0.37
N GLN A 249 20.20 -6.31 -0.92
CA GLN A 249 21.03 -5.18 -1.34
C GLN A 249 20.69 -4.80 -2.78
N ASP A 250 20.83 -3.52 -3.10
CA ASP A 250 20.65 -3.05 -4.47
C ASP A 250 21.73 -3.62 -5.37
N ASP A 251 21.34 -4.44 -6.33
CA ASP A 251 22.18 -5.01 -7.38
C ASP A 251 21.38 -4.98 -8.71
N PRO A 252 21.45 -3.84 -9.44
CA PRO A 252 20.73 -3.67 -10.70
C PRO A 252 21.06 -4.74 -11.74
N ALA A 253 22.30 -5.26 -11.74
CA ALA A 253 22.73 -6.30 -12.68
C ALA A 253 22.02 -7.65 -12.42
N LYS A 254 21.60 -7.91 -11.18
CA LYS A 254 20.82 -9.08 -10.80
C LYS A 254 19.32 -8.80 -10.74
N GLY A 255 18.90 -7.54 -10.87
CA GLY A 255 17.53 -7.11 -10.75
C GLY A 255 16.98 -7.31 -9.34
N THR A 256 17.81 -7.15 -8.31
CA THR A 256 17.44 -7.19 -6.89
C THR A 256 17.61 -5.81 -6.28
N PHE A 257 16.67 -5.43 -5.41
CA PHE A 257 16.61 -4.10 -4.83
C PHE A 257 16.19 -4.15 -3.36
N ARG A 258 16.61 -3.17 -2.58
CA ARG A 258 16.19 -3.01 -1.19
C ARG A 258 14.65 -2.97 -1.07
N ALA A 259 13.97 -2.37 -2.04
CA ALA A 259 12.51 -2.30 -2.11
C ALA A 259 11.82 -3.68 -2.21
N ASP A 260 12.50 -4.72 -2.72
CA ASP A 260 11.99 -6.09 -2.76
C ASP A 260 11.67 -6.65 -1.36
N HIS A 261 12.25 -6.05 -0.29
CA HIS A 261 11.95 -6.45 1.08
C HIS A 261 10.45 -6.36 1.41
N LEU A 262 9.75 -5.35 0.91
CA LEU A 262 8.29 -5.23 1.08
C LEU A 262 7.59 -6.51 0.59
N ARG A 263 7.85 -6.90 -0.65
CA ARG A 263 7.23 -8.10 -1.26
C ARG A 263 7.63 -9.38 -0.53
N LEU A 264 8.91 -9.53 -0.19
CA LEU A 264 9.43 -10.73 0.47
C LEU A 264 8.90 -10.90 1.90
N ALA A 265 8.78 -9.80 2.65
CA ALA A 265 8.25 -9.84 4.01
C ALA A 265 6.74 -10.07 4.03
N LEU A 266 5.97 -9.54 3.05
CA LEU A 266 4.55 -9.88 2.90
C LEU A 266 4.35 -11.35 2.52
N ASP A 267 5.17 -11.90 1.62
CA ASP A 267 5.18 -13.34 1.34
C ASP A 267 5.44 -14.17 2.61
N ALA A 268 6.41 -13.76 3.44
CA ALA A 268 6.70 -14.42 4.70
C ALA A 268 5.54 -14.32 5.71
N ALA A 269 4.84 -13.18 5.77
CA ALA A 269 3.67 -12.99 6.62
C ALA A 269 2.54 -13.98 6.24
N VAL A 270 2.21 -14.07 4.96
CA VAL A 270 1.20 -15.01 4.44
C VAL A 270 1.60 -16.47 4.68
N ARG A 271 2.88 -16.80 4.53
CA ARG A 271 3.40 -18.16 4.81
C ARG A 271 3.28 -18.58 6.26
N GLY A 272 3.10 -17.63 7.19
CA GLY A 272 2.84 -17.89 8.60
C GLY A 272 1.57 -18.71 8.87
N GLY A 273 0.59 -18.65 7.96
CA GLY A 273 -0.68 -19.38 8.09
C GLY A 273 -1.66 -18.76 9.09
N ASN A 274 -2.79 -19.42 9.28
CA ASN A 274 -3.93 -19.01 10.09
C ASN A 274 -4.58 -17.71 9.57
N ASP A 275 -4.49 -16.62 10.29
CA ASP A 275 -5.06 -15.30 9.92
C ASP A 275 -4.06 -14.54 9.03
N THR A 276 -3.99 -14.92 7.77
CA THR A 276 -2.92 -14.52 6.85
C THR A 276 -3.10 -13.15 6.25
N ASP A 277 -4.32 -12.76 5.95
CA ASP A 277 -4.69 -11.44 5.43
C ASP A 277 -4.47 -10.35 6.48
N THR A 278 -4.98 -10.54 7.70
CA THR A 278 -4.77 -9.60 8.79
C THR A 278 -3.29 -9.42 9.14
N VAL A 279 -2.52 -10.51 9.26
CA VAL A 279 -1.07 -10.39 9.55
C VAL A 279 -0.34 -9.65 8.43
N ALA A 280 -0.67 -9.96 7.18
CA ALA A 280 -0.04 -9.30 6.04
C ALA A 280 -0.52 -7.85 5.84
N ALA A 281 -1.79 -7.52 6.16
CA ALA A 281 -2.27 -6.13 6.19
C ALA A 281 -1.53 -5.29 7.24
N ILE A 282 -1.38 -5.82 8.46
CA ILE A 282 -0.61 -5.17 9.53
C ILE A 282 0.84 -4.93 9.09
N ALA A 283 1.52 -5.97 8.59
CA ALA A 283 2.89 -5.87 8.10
C ALA A 283 2.99 -4.86 6.93
N GLY A 284 2.03 -4.91 6.01
CA GLY A 284 1.93 -4.02 4.86
C GLY A 284 1.92 -2.55 5.23
N GLY A 285 1.14 -2.18 6.25
CA GLY A 285 1.08 -0.80 6.74
C GLY A 285 2.45 -0.24 7.12
N LEU A 286 3.27 -1.02 7.83
CA LEU A 286 4.62 -0.59 8.23
C LEU A 286 5.64 -0.71 7.10
N LEU A 287 5.58 -1.76 6.29
CA LEU A 287 6.46 -1.93 5.12
C LEU A 287 6.23 -0.84 4.08
N GLY A 288 4.97 -0.53 3.77
CA GLY A 288 4.62 0.56 2.87
C GLY A 288 5.05 1.92 3.38
N ALA A 289 4.90 2.16 4.71
CA ALA A 289 5.42 3.35 5.37
C ALA A 289 6.95 3.46 5.34
N THR A 290 7.66 2.37 5.13
CA THR A 290 9.12 2.33 5.06
C THR A 290 9.63 2.49 3.64
N TYR A 291 9.07 1.72 2.70
CA TYR A 291 9.57 1.61 1.32
C TYR A 291 8.79 2.46 0.31
N GLY A 292 7.60 2.94 0.65
CA GLY A 292 6.77 3.77 -0.22
C GLY A 292 5.77 2.98 -1.08
N ALA A 293 4.81 3.70 -1.66
CA ALA A 293 3.88 3.19 -2.66
C ALA A 293 4.62 2.70 -3.91
N SER A 294 5.75 3.33 -4.22
CA SER A 294 6.64 2.98 -5.31
C SER A 294 7.26 1.59 -5.18
N ALA A 295 7.33 1.02 -3.96
CA ALA A 295 7.84 -0.32 -3.69
C ALA A 295 6.78 -1.42 -3.82
N VAL A 296 5.49 -1.08 -3.90
CA VAL A 296 4.43 -2.08 -4.13
C VAL A 296 4.48 -2.54 -5.57
N PRO A 297 4.65 -3.86 -5.86
CA PRO A 297 4.78 -4.35 -7.22
C PRO A 297 3.66 -3.89 -8.15
N ALA A 298 3.98 -3.45 -9.36
CA ALA A 298 3.02 -2.95 -10.34
C ALA A 298 1.95 -4.00 -10.70
N GLY A 299 2.35 -5.27 -10.77
CA GLY A 299 1.41 -6.38 -11.00
C GLY A 299 0.41 -6.60 -9.86
N TRP A 300 0.75 -6.21 -8.62
CA TRP A 300 -0.20 -6.21 -7.51
C TRP A 300 -1.11 -4.98 -7.58
N ARG A 301 -0.53 -3.79 -7.77
CA ARG A 301 -1.28 -2.52 -7.89
C ARG A 301 -2.37 -2.60 -8.97
N ARG A 302 -2.09 -3.26 -10.08
CA ARG A 302 -3.03 -3.50 -11.18
C ARG A 302 -4.27 -4.29 -10.76
N LYS A 303 -4.14 -5.21 -9.79
CA LYS A 303 -5.21 -6.11 -9.35
C LYS A 303 -5.99 -5.58 -8.16
N LEU A 304 -5.39 -4.68 -7.36
CA LEU A 304 -5.97 -4.24 -6.09
C LEU A 304 -7.30 -3.51 -6.29
N HIS A 305 -8.34 -4.03 -5.65
CA HIS A 305 -9.66 -3.43 -5.58
C HIS A 305 -10.45 -3.97 -4.39
N GLY A 306 -11.52 -3.29 -4.03
CA GLY A 306 -12.43 -3.80 -3.00
C GLY A 306 -13.47 -2.77 -2.55
N TRP A 307 -14.21 -3.10 -1.51
CA TRP A 307 -15.25 -2.20 -1.00
C TRP A 307 -14.70 -0.82 -0.61
N PRO A 308 -15.43 0.27 -0.94
CA PRO A 308 -16.75 0.39 -1.59
C PRO A 308 -16.72 0.47 -3.12
N GLY A 309 -15.74 -0.07 -3.78
CA GLY A 309 -15.49 -0.02 -5.23
C GLY A 309 -14.24 0.77 -5.55
N LEU A 310 -13.33 0.89 -4.58
CA LEU A 310 -12.06 1.60 -4.74
C LEU A 310 -10.98 0.70 -5.36
N GLN A 311 -9.96 1.36 -5.91
CA GLN A 311 -8.78 0.76 -6.51
C GLN A 311 -7.50 1.42 -5.96
N THR A 312 -6.36 0.99 -6.46
CA THR A 312 -5.03 1.53 -6.09
C THR A 312 -4.97 3.06 -6.07
N ARG A 313 -5.50 3.70 -7.11
CA ARG A 313 -5.48 5.16 -7.26
C ARG A 313 -6.21 5.85 -6.12
N ASP A 314 -7.40 5.36 -5.78
CA ASP A 314 -8.24 5.93 -4.71
C ASP A 314 -7.53 5.87 -3.35
N LEU A 315 -6.82 4.76 -3.07
CA LEU A 315 -6.04 4.62 -1.83
C LEU A 315 -4.89 5.62 -1.75
N VAL A 316 -4.21 5.86 -2.88
CA VAL A 316 -3.15 6.87 -3.00
C VAL A 316 -3.72 8.27 -2.82
N GLU A 317 -4.86 8.57 -3.41
CA GLU A 317 -5.54 9.86 -3.24
C GLU A 317 -5.96 10.09 -1.78
N LEU A 318 -6.59 9.09 -1.15
CA LEU A 318 -6.98 9.17 0.26
C LEU A 318 -5.77 9.47 1.15
N ALA A 319 -4.67 8.73 0.99
CA ALA A 319 -3.46 8.96 1.77
C ALA A 319 -2.89 10.37 1.54
N THR A 320 -2.85 10.82 0.28
CA THR A 320 -2.38 12.17 -0.09
C THR A 320 -3.23 13.27 0.57
N ARG A 321 -4.56 13.10 0.59
CA ARG A 321 -5.50 14.04 1.22
C ARG A 321 -5.35 14.07 2.74
N ILE A 322 -5.18 12.90 3.39
CA ILE A 322 -4.97 12.82 4.85
C ILE A 322 -3.75 13.64 5.26
N VAL A 323 -2.64 13.49 4.54
CA VAL A 323 -1.40 14.21 4.88
C VAL A 323 -1.37 15.64 4.31
N LYS A 324 -2.46 16.12 3.72
CA LYS A 324 -2.63 17.49 3.18
C LYS A 324 -1.52 17.88 2.21
N ALA A 325 -1.07 16.93 1.40
CA ALA A 325 -0.10 17.21 0.36
C ALA A 325 -0.76 17.99 -0.78
N ASP A 326 0.01 18.92 -1.37
CA ASP A 326 -0.48 19.69 -2.51
C ASP A 326 -0.66 18.78 -3.74
N ASN A 327 -1.90 18.63 -4.17
CA ASN A 327 -2.29 17.81 -5.33
C ASN A 327 -2.37 18.63 -6.63
N GLN A 328 -1.95 19.90 -6.63
CA GLN A 328 -2.06 20.73 -7.82
C GLN A 328 -1.04 20.32 -8.89
N PHE A 329 -1.46 19.47 -9.80
CA PHE A 329 -0.74 19.21 -11.05
C PHE A 329 -1.04 20.35 -12.02
N ARG A 330 -0.03 21.19 -12.26
CA ARG A 330 -0.08 22.30 -13.23
C ARG A 330 0.96 22.07 -14.32
N ASP A 331 0.91 20.94 -14.97
CA ASP A 331 1.75 20.73 -16.15
C ASP A 331 0.87 20.80 -17.38
N GLU A 332 1.09 21.79 -18.23
CA GLU A 332 0.43 21.86 -19.53
C GLU A 332 0.99 20.75 -20.44
N PRO A 333 0.14 20.00 -21.14
CA PRO A 333 0.58 18.97 -22.07
C PRO A 333 1.41 19.60 -23.21
N PHE A 334 2.44 18.89 -23.66
CA PHE A 334 3.34 19.35 -24.74
C PHE A 334 2.80 19.06 -26.15
N TRP A 335 1.70 18.31 -26.25
CA TRP A 335 1.03 17.96 -27.52
C TRP A 335 1.97 17.28 -28.52
N ILE A 336 2.62 16.18 -28.10
CA ILE A 336 3.35 15.34 -29.02
C ILE A 336 2.42 14.36 -29.73
N THR A 337 2.66 14.10 -31.01
CA THR A 337 1.97 12.99 -31.69
C THR A 337 2.49 11.67 -31.13
N PRO A 338 1.63 10.78 -30.61
CA PRO A 338 2.08 9.48 -30.14
C PRO A 338 2.75 8.67 -31.25
N VAL A 339 3.88 8.03 -30.92
CA VAL A 339 4.65 7.20 -31.84
C VAL A 339 4.69 5.75 -31.34
N ARG A 340 4.91 4.79 -32.26
CA ARG A 340 5.11 3.41 -31.88
C ARG A 340 6.51 3.20 -31.32
N HIS A 341 6.61 2.26 -30.38
CA HIS A 341 7.93 1.83 -29.90
C HIS A 341 8.70 1.14 -31.05
N PRO A 342 9.99 1.46 -31.30
CA PRO A 342 10.71 0.98 -32.48
C PRO A 342 10.88 -0.54 -32.55
N TYR A 343 10.69 -1.25 -31.44
CA TYR A 343 10.85 -2.71 -31.36
C TYR A 343 9.56 -3.46 -31.00
N ASP A 344 8.44 -2.75 -30.70
CA ASP A 344 7.18 -3.37 -30.36
C ASP A 344 6.00 -2.50 -30.82
N ASP A 345 5.35 -2.90 -31.91
CA ASP A 345 4.21 -2.22 -32.49
C ASP A 345 2.96 -2.12 -31.57
N GLY A 346 2.93 -2.92 -30.51
CA GLY A 346 1.84 -2.90 -29.52
C GLY A 346 2.08 -1.92 -28.37
N VAL A 347 3.18 -1.14 -28.38
CA VAL A 347 3.47 -0.10 -27.40
C VAL A 347 3.53 1.26 -28.09
N TRP A 348 2.70 2.19 -27.62
CA TRP A 348 2.69 3.57 -28.03
C TRP A 348 3.36 4.44 -26.97
N LEU A 349 4.14 5.43 -27.41
CA LEU A 349 4.85 6.41 -26.58
C LEU A 349 4.16 7.76 -26.76
N GLY A 350 3.72 8.37 -25.65
CA GLY A 350 2.97 9.61 -25.69
C GLY A 350 3.25 10.54 -24.52
N ASP A 351 2.52 11.65 -24.53
CA ASP A 351 2.40 12.59 -23.42
C ASP A 351 0.98 12.55 -22.84
N LEU A 352 0.68 13.44 -21.89
CA LEU A 352 -0.62 13.54 -21.24
C LEU A 352 -1.76 13.85 -22.25
N ALA A 353 -1.48 14.61 -23.34
CA ALA A 353 -2.46 14.93 -24.34
C ALA A 353 -2.96 13.72 -25.14
N ALA A 354 -2.18 12.64 -25.20
CA ALA A 354 -2.58 11.40 -25.85
C ALA A 354 -3.81 10.74 -25.21
N LEU A 355 -4.14 11.08 -23.96
CA LEU A 355 -5.34 10.59 -23.27
C LEU A 355 -6.63 11.14 -23.86
N GLN A 356 -6.59 12.34 -24.48
CA GLN A 356 -7.75 12.95 -25.10
C GLN A 356 -8.13 12.28 -26.43
N SER A 357 -7.17 11.58 -27.07
CA SER A 357 -7.38 10.84 -28.31
C SER A 357 -6.42 9.69 -28.37
N LEU A 358 -6.83 8.55 -27.82
CA LEU A 358 -5.99 7.37 -27.75
C LEU A 358 -5.54 6.86 -29.13
N PRO A 359 -4.29 6.43 -29.27
CA PRO A 359 -3.83 5.75 -30.47
C PRO A 359 -4.65 4.50 -30.79
N PRO A 360 -4.74 4.10 -32.08
CA PRO A 360 -5.56 2.98 -32.49
C PRO A 360 -5.21 1.67 -31.78
N GLY A 361 -6.22 1.02 -31.22
CA GLY A 361 -6.12 -0.29 -30.59
C GLY A 361 -5.60 -0.28 -29.15
N VAL A 362 -5.29 0.88 -28.56
CA VAL A 362 -4.90 0.98 -27.15
C VAL A 362 -6.06 0.52 -26.26
N ASP A 363 -5.78 -0.44 -25.40
CA ASP A 363 -6.69 -1.01 -24.40
C ASP A 363 -6.14 -0.91 -22.96
N THR A 364 -4.89 -0.46 -22.82
CA THR A 364 -4.22 -0.29 -21.54
C THR A 364 -3.36 0.97 -21.52
N ILE A 365 -3.43 1.75 -20.46
CA ILE A 365 -2.62 2.94 -20.24
C ILE A 365 -1.68 2.70 -19.06
N VAL A 366 -0.40 2.97 -19.26
CA VAL A 366 0.61 3.01 -18.19
C VAL A 366 1.08 4.45 -18.02
N SER A 367 0.62 5.07 -16.94
CA SER A 367 0.87 6.47 -16.60
C SER A 367 2.10 6.60 -15.70
N LEU A 368 3.17 7.20 -16.22
CA LEU A 368 4.41 7.53 -15.47
C LEU A 368 4.31 8.89 -14.77
N CYS A 369 3.12 9.39 -14.59
CA CYS A 369 2.79 10.62 -13.90
C CYS A 369 1.40 10.47 -13.30
N ARG A 370 1.06 11.32 -12.36
CA ARG A 370 -0.32 11.39 -11.87
C ARG A 370 -1.22 11.97 -12.96
N VAL A 371 -2.44 11.49 -13.02
CA VAL A 371 -3.48 11.92 -13.96
C VAL A 371 -4.76 12.16 -13.17
N ASN A 372 -5.51 13.21 -13.48
CA ASN A 372 -6.82 13.42 -12.87
C ASN A 372 -7.82 12.41 -13.40
N ASP A 373 -8.78 12.00 -12.59
CA ASP A 373 -9.80 11.01 -13.00
C ASP A 373 -10.64 11.51 -14.18
N ASP A 374 -10.94 12.80 -14.24
CA ASP A 374 -11.69 13.43 -15.33
C ASP A 374 -10.95 13.37 -16.69
N ASP A 375 -9.63 13.19 -16.69
CA ASP A 375 -8.80 13.10 -17.89
C ASP A 375 -8.66 11.67 -18.43
N LEU A 376 -9.24 10.68 -17.74
CA LEU A 376 -9.06 9.27 -18.04
C LEU A 376 -10.22 8.68 -18.85
N PRO A 377 -9.94 7.94 -19.93
CA PRO A 377 -10.95 7.18 -20.65
C PRO A 377 -11.53 6.05 -19.78
N SER A 378 -12.87 5.94 -19.75
CA SER A 378 -13.59 4.96 -18.90
C SER A 378 -13.44 3.50 -19.35
N ASP A 379 -13.10 3.27 -20.63
CA ASP A 379 -13.18 1.96 -21.25
C ASP A 379 -11.82 1.27 -21.40
N VAL A 380 -10.77 1.81 -20.76
CA VAL A 380 -9.38 1.38 -20.91
C VAL A 380 -8.77 1.10 -19.54
N GLU A 381 -8.03 0.01 -19.42
CA GLU A 381 -7.34 -0.32 -18.18
C GLU A 381 -6.28 0.74 -17.84
N GLN A 382 -6.27 1.18 -16.59
CA GLN A 382 -5.39 2.26 -16.11
C GLN A 382 -4.41 1.71 -15.07
N ILE A 383 -3.12 1.98 -15.27
CA ILE A 383 -2.07 1.56 -14.34
C ILE A 383 -1.15 2.75 -14.04
N ASP A 384 -1.16 3.21 -12.80
CA ASP A 384 -0.30 4.30 -12.36
C ASP A 384 1.05 3.80 -11.85
N VAL A 385 2.11 4.47 -12.26
CA VAL A 385 3.48 4.24 -11.79
C VAL A 385 3.95 5.45 -11.02
N TRP A 386 4.43 5.25 -9.81
CA TRP A 386 5.01 6.31 -8.99
C TRP A 386 6.41 6.66 -9.47
N LEU A 387 6.54 7.67 -10.31
CA LEU A 387 7.80 8.14 -10.85
C LEU A 387 7.79 9.67 -11.02
N ASN A 388 8.69 10.36 -10.33
CA ASN A 388 8.84 11.80 -10.43
C ASN A 388 9.88 12.17 -11.48
N ASP A 389 9.63 13.22 -12.26
CA ASP A 389 10.60 13.77 -13.21
C ASP A 389 11.48 14.81 -12.51
N ASP A 390 12.31 14.34 -11.58
CA ASP A 390 13.14 15.16 -10.73
C ASP A 390 14.55 14.53 -10.64
N VAL A 391 15.55 15.34 -10.40
CA VAL A 391 16.95 14.93 -10.26
C VAL A 391 17.38 14.74 -8.81
N GLU A 392 16.58 15.23 -7.87
CA GLU A 392 16.88 15.09 -6.45
C GLU A 392 16.76 13.62 -6.00
N PRO A 393 17.73 13.11 -5.24
CA PRO A 393 17.70 11.70 -4.80
C PRO A 393 16.44 11.30 -4.04
N ASP A 394 15.87 12.24 -3.27
CA ASP A 394 14.66 12.02 -2.46
C ASP A 394 13.38 12.00 -3.31
N ALA A 395 13.45 12.40 -4.58
CA ALA A 395 12.27 12.40 -5.45
C ALA A 395 11.83 10.97 -5.84
N ASN A 396 12.81 10.07 -6.01
CA ASN A 396 12.56 8.69 -6.41
C ASN A 396 13.46 7.72 -5.59
N PRO A 397 13.14 7.45 -4.32
CA PRO A 397 13.99 6.62 -3.46
C PRO A 397 14.17 5.17 -3.97
N ASN A 398 13.27 4.69 -4.82
CA ASN A 398 13.27 3.34 -5.40
C ASN A 398 13.46 3.37 -6.94
N LEU A 399 14.17 4.34 -7.50
CA LEU A 399 14.21 4.61 -8.94
C LEU A 399 14.50 3.36 -9.79
N ASP A 400 15.60 2.66 -9.50
CA ASP A 400 16.04 1.50 -10.29
C ASP A 400 15.02 0.34 -10.18
N TYR A 401 14.41 0.14 -8.99
CA TYR A 401 13.33 -0.81 -8.78
C TYR A 401 12.10 -0.45 -9.63
N VAL A 402 11.62 0.81 -9.55
CA VAL A 402 10.41 1.27 -10.27
C VAL A 402 10.58 1.12 -11.78
N LEU A 403 11.73 1.50 -12.33
CA LEU A 403 12.00 1.34 -13.75
C LEU A 403 12.00 -0.14 -14.16
N THR A 404 12.62 -1.02 -13.36
CA THR A 404 12.67 -2.46 -13.62
C THR A 404 11.29 -3.10 -13.50
N ASP A 405 10.52 -2.74 -12.48
CA ASP A 405 9.16 -3.26 -12.24
C ASP A 405 8.19 -2.80 -13.33
N THR A 406 8.31 -1.55 -13.79
CA THR A 406 7.51 -1.02 -14.90
C THR A 406 7.79 -1.76 -16.22
N VAL A 407 9.06 -2.09 -16.49
CA VAL A 407 9.41 -2.87 -17.68
C VAL A 407 8.86 -4.29 -17.58
N ARG A 408 8.94 -4.95 -16.41
CA ARG A 408 8.30 -6.26 -16.18
C ARG A 408 6.78 -6.20 -16.40
N LEU A 409 6.13 -5.11 -15.95
CA LEU A 409 4.72 -4.88 -16.23
C LEU A 409 4.42 -4.78 -17.73
N LEU A 410 5.23 -4.02 -18.50
CA LEU A 410 5.08 -3.93 -19.95
C LEU A 410 5.26 -5.30 -20.62
N GLU A 411 6.28 -6.08 -20.23
CA GLU A 411 6.50 -7.45 -20.70
C GLU A 411 5.27 -8.34 -20.45
N GLN A 412 4.69 -8.26 -19.25
CA GLN A 412 3.49 -8.99 -18.88
C GLN A 412 2.29 -8.56 -19.75
N LEU A 413 1.99 -7.27 -19.85
CA LEU A 413 0.89 -6.74 -20.64
C LEU A 413 1.00 -7.18 -22.12
N ARG A 414 2.20 -7.13 -22.67
CA ARG A 414 2.45 -7.57 -24.04
C ARG A 414 2.28 -9.08 -24.21
N SER A 415 2.65 -9.89 -23.22
CA SER A 415 2.41 -11.33 -23.23
C SER A 415 0.92 -11.68 -23.15
N GLU A 416 0.11 -10.83 -22.53
CA GLU A 416 -1.35 -10.91 -22.49
C GLU A 416 -2.02 -10.41 -23.80
N GLY A 417 -1.24 -9.89 -24.75
CA GLY A 417 -1.73 -9.36 -26.04
C GLY A 417 -2.27 -7.93 -25.97
N ARG A 418 -2.01 -7.21 -24.86
CA ARG A 418 -2.51 -5.84 -24.67
C ARG A 418 -1.77 -4.86 -25.55
N THR A 419 -2.46 -3.82 -26.02
CA THR A 419 -1.88 -2.67 -26.70
C THR A 419 -1.81 -1.50 -25.74
N VAL A 420 -0.58 -1.05 -25.45
CA VAL A 420 -0.27 -0.16 -24.33
C VAL A 420 0.05 1.25 -24.82
N LEU A 421 -0.54 2.27 -24.18
CA LEU A 421 -0.03 3.63 -24.20
C LEU A 421 0.86 3.85 -22.96
N LEU A 422 2.15 4.02 -23.17
CA LEU A 422 3.10 4.47 -22.16
C LEU A 422 3.28 5.98 -22.25
N HIS A 423 2.94 6.72 -21.20
CA HIS A 423 3.02 8.17 -21.22
C HIS A 423 3.52 8.78 -19.90
N CYS A 424 3.98 10.01 -19.97
CA CYS A 424 4.16 10.91 -18.83
C CYS A 424 3.58 12.29 -19.22
N VAL A 425 3.82 13.33 -18.41
CA VAL A 425 3.26 14.66 -18.70
C VAL A 425 3.67 15.17 -20.08
N ALA A 426 4.98 15.22 -20.35
CA ALA A 426 5.52 15.85 -21.58
C ALA A 426 6.04 14.83 -22.62
N GLY A 427 6.04 13.54 -22.31
CA GLY A 427 6.63 12.53 -23.20
C GLY A 427 8.15 12.65 -23.39
N GLN A 428 8.83 13.51 -22.63
CA GLN A 428 10.24 13.88 -22.89
C GLN A 428 11.26 13.14 -22.03
N SER A 429 10.93 12.78 -20.79
CA SER A 429 11.91 12.28 -19.84
C SER A 429 11.57 10.87 -19.36
N ARG A 430 10.52 10.66 -18.61
CA ARG A 430 10.12 9.35 -18.05
C ARG A 430 9.73 8.34 -19.12
N THR A 431 8.85 8.73 -20.05
CA THR A 431 8.39 7.87 -21.16
C THR A 431 9.57 7.31 -21.97
N PRO A 432 10.48 8.13 -22.52
CA PRO A 432 11.60 7.58 -23.32
C PRO A 432 12.59 6.76 -22.48
N THR A 433 12.74 7.03 -21.18
CA THR A 433 13.60 6.22 -20.30
C THR A 433 13.07 4.80 -20.14
N VAL A 434 11.77 4.66 -19.78
CA VAL A 434 11.13 3.34 -19.63
C VAL A 434 11.11 2.61 -20.98
N ALA A 435 10.77 3.31 -22.06
CA ALA A 435 10.78 2.75 -23.41
C ALA A 435 12.17 2.24 -23.80
N ALA A 436 13.23 3.02 -23.52
CA ALA A 436 14.61 2.62 -23.82
C ALA A 436 15.04 1.40 -23.01
N LEU A 437 14.67 1.32 -21.71
CA LEU A 437 14.97 0.16 -20.89
C LEU A 437 14.22 -1.10 -21.38
N TYR A 438 12.96 -0.96 -21.75
CA TYR A 438 12.16 -2.02 -22.35
C TYR A 438 12.78 -2.54 -23.65
N GLY A 439 13.13 -1.63 -24.58
CA GLY A 439 13.77 -1.98 -25.85
C GLY A 439 15.15 -2.62 -25.66
N ALA A 440 15.94 -2.12 -24.70
CA ALA A 440 17.24 -2.69 -24.35
C ALA A 440 17.12 -4.16 -23.92
N ARG A 441 16.15 -4.47 -23.05
CA ARG A 441 15.89 -5.85 -22.59
C ARG A 441 15.39 -6.77 -23.71
N MET A 442 14.48 -6.27 -24.55
CA MET A 442 13.96 -7.06 -25.68
C MET A 442 15.03 -7.43 -26.69
N GLN A 443 15.98 -6.50 -26.97
CA GLN A 443 16.95 -6.63 -28.06
C GLN A 443 18.38 -7.01 -27.59
N GLY A 444 18.61 -7.07 -26.26
CA GLY A 444 19.95 -7.29 -25.71
C GLY A 444 20.91 -6.13 -26.05
N LEU A 445 20.39 -4.90 -26.05
CA LEU A 445 21.15 -3.68 -26.33
C LEU A 445 21.53 -2.97 -25.03
N SER A 446 22.55 -2.08 -25.10
CA SER A 446 22.76 -1.12 -24.04
C SER A 446 21.62 -0.08 -23.99
N GLY A 447 21.33 0.46 -22.79
CA GLY A 447 20.33 1.51 -22.61
C GLY A 447 20.59 2.74 -23.46
N ALA A 448 21.86 3.13 -23.64
CA ALA A 448 22.25 4.24 -24.49
C ALA A 448 21.86 4.00 -25.96
N ARG A 449 22.14 2.80 -26.49
CA ARG A 449 21.80 2.47 -27.87
C ARG A 449 20.30 2.35 -28.10
N SER A 450 19.58 1.80 -27.14
CA SER A 450 18.13 1.77 -27.19
C SER A 450 17.52 3.18 -27.14
N LEU A 451 18.07 4.06 -26.30
CA LEU A 451 17.60 5.46 -26.21
C LEU A 451 17.83 6.24 -27.51
N GLU A 452 18.92 5.98 -28.24
CA GLU A 452 19.16 6.56 -29.58
C GLU A 452 18.02 6.20 -30.55
N GLN A 453 17.57 4.94 -30.56
CA GLN A 453 16.47 4.50 -31.40
C GLN A 453 15.12 5.13 -30.95
N ILE A 454 14.86 5.18 -29.64
CA ILE A 454 13.67 5.89 -29.12
C ILE A 454 13.70 7.37 -29.56
N THR A 455 14.86 8.04 -29.49
CA THR A 455 14.99 9.44 -29.86
C THR A 455 14.78 9.67 -31.38
N SER A 456 15.09 8.67 -32.20
CA SER A 456 14.81 8.73 -33.65
C SER A 456 13.30 8.79 -33.95
N GLU A 457 12.50 8.00 -33.21
CA GLU A 457 11.04 7.98 -33.36
C GLU A 457 10.36 9.11 -32.56
N LEU A 458 10.94 9.49 -31.42
CA LEU A 458 10.44 10.53 -30.51
C LEU A 458 11.50 11.64 -30.34
N PRO A 459 11.62 12.59 -31.27
CA PRO A 459 12.71 13.60 -31.27
C PRO A 459 12.66 14.56 -30.07
N SER A 460 11.56 14.61 -29.34
CA SER A 460 11.41 15.37 -28.09
C SER A 460 12.08 14.68 -26.89
N ALA A 461 12.52 13.42 -27.01
CA ALA A 461 13.10 12.63 -25.93
C ALA A 461 14.36 13.28 -25.34
N ARG A 462 14.30 13.64 -24.05
CA ARG A 462 15.40 14.28 -23.30
C ARG A 462 15.31 13.86 -21.82
N PRO A 463 15.61 12.60 -21.51
CA PRO A 463 15.62 12.16 -20.11
C PRO A 463 16.54 13.03 -19.26
N ASN A 464 16.10 13.35 -18.05
CA ASN A 464 16.92 14.04 -17.06
C ASN A 464 18.15 13.19 -16.67
N ILE A 465 19.11 13.78 -15.94
CA ILE A 465 20.38 13.11 -15.65
C ILE A 465 20.19 11.88 -14.76
N ALA A 466 19.31 11.94 -13.75
CA ALA A 466 19.06 10.82 -12.83
C ALA A 466 18.48 9.60 -13.59
N LEU A 467 17.55 9.83 -14.50
CA LEU A 467 16.94 8.78 -15.33
C LEU A 467 17.94 8.20 -16.35
N ARG A 468 18.83 9.02 -16.93
CA ARG A 468 19.91 8.51 -17.83
C ARG A 468 20.93 7.65 -17.09
N GLU A 469 21.30 8.05 -15.87
CA GLU A 469 22.22 7.27 -15.03
C GLU A 469 21.59 5.95 -14.59
N ALA A 470 20.29 5.95 -14.23
CA ALA A 470 19.55 4.74 -13.93
C ALA A 470 19.49 3.80 -15.15
N LEU A 471 19.18 4.34 -16.34
CA LEU A 471 19.17 3.56 -17.57
C LEU A 471 20.55 2.91 -17.84
N ALA A 472 21.64 3.64 -17.63
CA ALA A 472 23.00 3.12 -17.81
C ALA A 472 23.36 2.02 -16.79
N ARG A 473 22.84 2.10 -15.55
CA ARG A 473 23.04 1.04 -14.54
C ARG A 473 22.24 -0.23 -14.85
N LEU A 474 21.00 -0.06 -15.35
CA LEU A 474 20.05 -1.16 -15.59
C LEU A 474 20.26 -1.87 -16.94
N ALA A 475 20.87 -1.20 -17.92
CA ALA A 475 21.19 -1.73 -19.26
C ALA A 475 22.54 -1.16 -19.73
N PRO A 476 23.68 -1.64 -19.19
CA PRO A 476 25.01 -1.14 -19.46
C PRO A 476 25.51 -1.37 -20.90
#